data_315c49b925ed7961b35e2b58974ffde8
#
_entry.id   315c49b925ed7961b35e2b58974ffde8
#
_cell.length_a   1.000
_cell.length_b   1.000
_cell.length_c   1.000
_cell.angle_alpha   90.00
_cell.angle_beta   90.00
_cell.angle_gamma   90.00
#
_symmetry.space_group_name_H-M   'P 1'
#
loop_
_entity.id
_entity.type
_entity.pdbx_description
1 polymer ?
#
loop_
_entity_poly.entity_id
_entity_poly.type
_entity_poly.pdbx_seq_one_letter_code
_entity_poly.pdbx_strand_id
1 'polypeptide(L)'
;VSDGKMKLNSLGEVVAKEWRYTPKIRNYVELFEWVIMPNHFHGIIGINETVEPTGSVVSNKKESTGSVGTNSNETIQRIVSTTLKPDSLGSIIGQFKSVCTKRIRKTINPRFGWQPLFWDHIIRNEKSFDRIQKYILLNPQNWTRDKNNRNMDMDFAKKL
;
A
#
# COMPACT_ATOMS: atom_id res chain seq x y z
N VAL A 1 11.48 18.39 1.58
CA VAL A 1 11.30 18.65 3.01
C VAL A 1 11.94 20.00 3.32
N SER A 2 11.23 20.88 3.97
CA SER A 2 11.72 22.17 4.42
C SER A 2 11.40 22.32 5.90
N ASP A 3 12.39 22.69 6.71
CA ASP A 3 12.26 22.88 8.17
C ASP A 3 11.59 21.70 8.90
N GLY A 4 11.95 20.47 8.52
CA GLY A 4 11.38 19.26 9.08
C GLY A 4 9.91 19.02 8.73
N LYS A 5 9.36 19.76 7.76
CA LYS A 5 7.99 19.61 7.29
C LYS A 5 7.94 19.18 5.83
N MET A 6 6.96 18.34 5.48
CA MET A 6 6.71 18.01 4.09
C MET A 6 5.94 19.15 3.41
N LYS A 7 6.50 19.64 2.30
CA LYS A 7 5.79 20.48 1.34
C LYS A 7 5.54 19.66 0.09
N LEU A 8 4.29 19.35 -0.18
CA LEU A 8 3.92 18.55 -1.34
C LEU A 8 4.10 19.37 -2.62
N ASN A 9 4.59 18.71 -3.65
CA ASN A 9 4.53 19.19 -5.02
C ASN A 9 3.25 18.68 -5.71
N SER A 10 3.02 19.01 -6.95
CA SER A 10 1.83 18.60 -7.71
C SER A 10 1.61 17.08 -7.74
N LEU A 11 2.69 16.28 -7.77
CA LEU A 11 2.59 14.81 -7.68
C LEU A 11 2.08 14.38 -6.30
N GLY A 12 2.69 14.92 -5.25
CA GLY A 12 2.31 14.64 -3.86
C GLY A 12 0.87 15.04 -3.57
N GLU A 13 0.39 16.15 -4.14
CA GLU A 13 -1.00 16.58 -3.98
C GLU A 13 -2.00 15.58 -4.60
N VAL A 14 -1.69 15.03 -5.77
CA VAL A 14 -2.52 13.97 -6.37
C VAL A 14 -2.53 12.73 -5.47
N VAL A 15 -1.36 12.30 -4.98
CA VAL A 15 -1.24 11.14 -4.09
C VAL A 15 -2.03 11.37 -2.80
N ALA A 16 -1.90 12.54 -2.16
CA ALA A 16 -2.63 12.90 -0.94
C ALA A 16 -4.14 12.88 -1.16
N LYS A 17 -4.60 13.44 -2.28
CA LYS A 17 -6.02 13.46 -2.64
C LYS A 17 -6.59 12.06 -2.79
N GLU A 18 -5.93 11.19 -3.54
CA GLU A 18 -6.39 9.83 -3.77
C GLU A 18 -6.34 8.98 -2.49
N TRP A 19 -5.33 9.19 -1.63
CA TRP A 19 -5.27 8.51 -0.34
C TRP A 19 -6.46 8.86 0.54
N ARG A 20 -6.71 10.16 0.74
CA ARG A 20 -7.88 10.64 1.52
C ARG A 20 -9.22 10.19 0.93
N TYR A 21 -9.27 9.89 -0.36
CA TYR A 21 -10.49 9.45 -1.04
C TYR A 21 -10.75 7.95 -0.85
N THR A 22 -9.76 7.17 -0.42
CA THR A 22 -9.87 5.72 -0.25
C THR A 22 -11.04 5.28 0.64
N PRO A 23 -11.30 5.88 1.83
CA PRO A 23 -12.45 5.50 2.66
C PRO A 23 -13.81 5.84 2.03
N LYS A 24 -13.85 6.82 1.13
CA LYS A 24 -15.09 7.17 0.42
C LYS A 24 -15.51 6.13 -0.62
N ILE A 25 -14.54 5.40 -1.14
CA ILE A 25 -14.78 4.31 -2.10
C ILE A 25 -14.99 2.98 -1.38
N ARG A 26 -14.38 2.84 -0.19
CA ARG A 26 -14.36 1.63 0.63
C ARG A 26 -14.70 1.98 2.07
N ASN A 27 -15.97 1.85 2.42
CA ASN A 27 -16.51 2.20 3.74
C ASN A 27 -15.93 1.36 4.90
N TYR A 28 -15.33 0.21 4.59
CA TYR A 28 -14.62 -0.66 5.54
C TYR A 28 -13.15 -0.26 5.76
N VAL A 29 -12.66 0.79 5.08
CA VAL A 29 -11.30 1.30 5.23
C VAL A 29 -11.28 2.54 6.09
N GLU A 30 -10.40 2.55 7.07
CA GLU A 30 -10.09 3.70 7.91
C GLU A 30 -8.63 4.11 7.69
N LEU A 31 -8.36 5.41 7.62
CA LEU A 31 -7.01 5.96 7.51
C LEU A 31 -6.60 6.57 8.83
N PHE A 32 -5.43 6.16 9.29
CA PHE A 32 -4.76 6.76 10.42
C PHE A 32 -3.61 7.66 9.93
N GLU A 33 -2.52 7.73 10.68
CA GLU A 33 -1.40 8.59 10.34
C GLU A 33 -0.72 8.17 9.05
N TRP A 34 -0.35 9.15 8.24
CA TRP A 34 0.34 8.92 6.96
C TRP A 34 1.21 10.11 6.57
N VAL A 35 2.24 9.85 5.76
CA VAL A 35 3.13 10.87 5.22
C VAL A 35 3.60 10.50 3.81
N ILE A 36 3.65 11.49 2.93
CA ILE A 36 4.25 11.38 1.60
C ILE A 36 5.65 11.96 1.69
N MET A 37 6.64 11.10 1.51
CA MET A 37 8.05 11.48 1.45
C MET A 37 8.47 11.70 -0.01
N PRO A 38 9.63 12.33 -0.29
CA PRO A 38 10.02 12.64 -1.66
C PRO A 38 10.07 11.45 -2.62
N ASN A 39 10.33 10.25 -2.15
CA ASN A 39 10.48 9.04 -2.96
C ASN A 39 9.71 7.82 -2.42
N HIS A 40 8.99 7.95 -1.30
CA HIS A 40 8.19 6.87 -0.72
C HIS A 40 7.00 7.41 0.06
N PHE A 41 6.15 6.51 0.51
CA PHE A 41 4.93 6.81 1.24
C PHE A 41 4.82 5.86 2.44
N HIS A 42 4.43 6.40 3.58
CA HIS A 42 4.05 5.64 4.78
C HIS A 42 2.61 5.95 5.15
N GLY A 43 1.87 4.95 5.60
CA GLY A 43 0.53 5.14 6.11
C GLY A 43 0.06 3.95 6.92
N ILE A 44 -0.77 4.22 7.92
CA ILE A 44 -1.50 3.22 8.68
C ILE A 44 -2.91 3.16 8.12
N ILE A 45 -3.39 1.97 7.84
CA ILE A 45 -4.71 1.70 7.34
C ILE A 45 -5.39 0.65 8.21
N GLY A 46 -6.61 0.92 8.65
CA GLY A 46 -7.52 -0.03 9.26
C GLY A 46 -8.41 -0.65 8.20
N ILE A 47 -8.60 -1.95 8.28
CA ILE A 47 -9.54 -2.70 7.43
C ILE A 47 -10.51 -3.37 8.38
N ASN A 48 -11.72 -2.81 8.46
CA ASN A 48 -12.80 -3.36 9.27
C ASN A 48 -13.45 -4.53 8.53
N GLU A 49 -13.89 -5.53 9.26
CA GLU A 49 -14.71 -6.57 8.66
C GLU A 49 -16.00 -5.94 8.13
N THR A 50 -16.29 -6.14 6.85
CA THR A 50 -17.61 -5.79 6.31
C THR A 50 -18.61 -6.72 6.97
N VAL A 51 -19.43 -6.19 7.86
CA VAL A 51 -20.63 -6.91 8.33
C VAL A 51 -21.56 -6.97 7.14
N GLU A 52 -21.60 -8.11 6.45
CA GLU A 52 -22.60 -8.36 5.43
C GLU A 52 -23.98 -8.15 6.07
N PRO A 53 -24.86 -7.32 5.46
CA PRO A 53 -26.22 -7.24 5.92
C PRO A 53 -26.82 -8.64 5.80
N THR A 54 -27.20 -9.19 6.92
CA THR A 54 -27.78 -10.52 7.10
C THR A 54 -28.95 -10.73 6.12
N GLY A 55 -28.72 -11.47 5.05
CA GLY A 55 -29.78 -11.78 4.10
C GLY A 55 -29.29 -12.51 2.86
N SER A 56 -28.83 -13.74 3.03
CA SER A 56 -29.04 -14.88 2.14
C SER A 56 -28.07 -16.00 2.47
N VAL A 57 -28.53 -16.94 3.24
CA VAL A 57 -27.95 -18.28 3.34
C VAL A 57 -28.15 -18.97 2.00
N VAL A 58 -27.12 -19.09 1.20
CA VAL A 58 -27.07 -20.08 0.13
C VAL A 58 -25.89 -21.00 0.40
N SER A 59 -26.21 -22.04 1.16
CA SER A 59 -25.41 -23.24 1.27
C SER A 59 -25.31 -23.90 -0.10
N ASN A 60 -24.15 -23.85 -0.72
CA ASN A 60 -23.81 -24.81 -1.76
C ASN A 60 -22.51 -25.52 -1.41
N LYS A 61 -22.64 -26.49 -0.52
CA LYS A 61 -21.72 -27.59 -0.32
C LYS A 61 -21.81 -28.48 -1.56
N LYS A 62 -20.84 -28.43 -2.43
CA LYS A 62 -20.63 -29.46 -3.43
C LYS A 62 -19.47 -30.35 -2.98
N GLU A 63 -19.85 -31.41 -2.32
CA GLU A 63 -19.04 -32.63 -2.25
C GLU A 63 -18.98 -33.24 -3.65
N SER A 64 -17.78 -33.53 -4.12
CA SER A 64 -17.60 -34.55 -5.15
C SER A 64 -16.48 -35.46 -4.74
N THR A 65 -16.88 -36.64 -4.34
CA THR A 65 -16.13 -37.88 -4.22
C THR A 65 -15.65 -38.39 -5.58
N GLY A 66 -14.44 -38.99 -5.57
CA GLY A 66 -14.04 -40.01 -6.52
C GLY A 66 -12.94 -39.56 -7.47
N SER A 67 -11.82 -40.15 -7.55
CA SER A 67 -11.31 -41.48 -7.70
C SER A 67 -9.88 -41.42 -8.23
N VAL A 68 -9.08 -42.31 -7.77
CA VAL A 68 -7.69 -42.67 -8.10
C VAL A 68 -7.35 -42.67 -9.58
N GLY A 69 -6.14 -42.18 -9.95
CA GLY A 69 -5.52 -42.39 -11.25
C GLY A 69 -4.07 -41.90 -11.32
N THR A 70 -3.17 -42.80 -11.43
CA THR A 70 -1.72 -42.83 -11.48
C THR A 70 -0.99 -41.87 -12.46
N ASN A 71 0.18 -41.40 -11.99
CA ASN A 71 1.45 -41.12 -12.74
C ASN A 71 1.42 -40.20 -13.96
N SER A 72 2.07 -39.05 -13.78
CA SER A 72 3.20 -38.64 -14.64
C SER A 72 3.76 -37.29 -14.17
N ASN A 73 5.07 -37.12 -14.25
CA ASN A 73 5.84 -35.92 -13.96
C ASN A 73 5.37 -34.74 -14.83
N GLU A 74 4.41 -34.00 -14.36
CA GLU A 74 4.10 -32.68 -14.88
C GLU A 74 4.54 -31.65 -13.86
N THR A 75 5.52 -30.87 -14.26
CA THR A 75 5.88 -29.59 -13.66
C THR A 75 4.59 -28.80 -13.51
N ILE A 76 3.99 -28.85 -12.34
CA ILE A 76 2.88 -27.96 -11.99
C ILE A 76 3.46 -26.57 -11.98
N GLN A 77 3.42 -25.90 -13.13
CA GLN A 77 3.48 -24.45 -13.16
C GLN A 77 2.33 -23.98 -12.30
N ARG A 78 2.66 -23.56 -11.09
CA ARG A 78 1.75 -22.83 -10.23
C ARG A 78 1.31 -21.62 -11.03
N ILE A 79 0.17 -21.72 -11.70
CA ILE A 79 -0.58 -20.57 -12.14
C ILE A 79 -1.03 -19.89 -10.85
N VAL A 80 -0.17 -19.01 -10.33
CA VAL A 80 -0.55 -18.11 -9.26
C VAL A 80 -1.63 -17.25 -9.88
N SER A 81 -2.89 -17.56 -9.55
CA SER A 81 -4.01 -16.69 -9.88
C SER A 81 -3.68 -15.31 -9.31
N THR A 82 -3.31 -14.39 -10.19
CA THR A 82 -2.96 -13.00 -9.84
C THR A 82 -4.20 -12.17 -9.52
N THR A 83 -5.36 -12.80 -9.34
CA THR A 83 -6.56 -12.13 -8.84
C THR A 83 -6.36 -11.81 -7.36
N LEU A 84 -6.05 -10.55 -7.09
CA LEU A 84 -6.00 -10.04 -5.73
C LEU A 84 -7.36 -10.32 -5.08
N LYS A 85 -7.35 -10.92 -3.88
CA LYS A 85 -8.56 -11.12 -3.09
C LYS A 85 -9.26 -9.76 -2.94
N PRO A 86 -10.55 -9.65 -3.29
CA PRO A 86 -11.33 -8.44 -3.01
C PRO A 86 -11.13 -8.01 -1.56
N ASP A 87 -11.10 -6.73 -1.30
CA ASP A 87 -11.00 -6.13 0.04
C ASP A 87 -9.71 -6.42 0.82
N SER A 88 -8.73 -7.06 0.18
CA SER A 88 -7.40 -7.22 0.75
C SER A 88 -6.59 -5.93 0.69
N LEU A 89 -5.60 -5.78 1.59
CA LEU A 89 -4.64 -4.67 1.55
C LEU A 89 -4.00 -4.53 0.15
N GLY A 90 -3.62 -5.64 -0.47
CA GLY A 90 -3.07 -5.64 -1.82
C GLY A 90 -4.00 -5.03 -2.86
N SER A 91 -5.30 -5.36 -2.80
CA SER A 91 -6.33 -4.78 -3.68
C SER A 91 -6.49 -3.27 -3.45
N ILE A 92 -6.53 -2.84 -2.19
CA ILE A 92 -6.65 -1.43 -1.81
C ILE A 92 -5.45 -0.63 -2.34
N ILE A 93 -4.25 -1.07 -2.04
CA ILE A 93 -3.00 -0.40 -2.46
C ILE A 93 -2.82 -0.46 -3.98
N GLY A 94 -3.16 -1.57 -4.61
CA GLY A 94 -3.11 -1.74 -6.07
C GLY A 94 -4.01 -0.73 -6.78
N GLN A 95 -5.25 -0.57 -6.34
CA GLN A 95 -6.18 0.40 -6.91
C GLN A 95 -5.70 1.85 -6.65
N PHE A 96 -5.29 2.16 -5.44
CA PHE A 96 -4.74 3.47 -5.09
C PHE A 96 -3.56 3.84 -6.01
N LYS A 97 -2.56 2.95 -6.13
CA LYS A 97 -1.40 3.17 -7.01
C LYS A 97 -1.81 3.34 -8.48
N SER A 98 -2.78 2.55 -8.95
CA SER A 98 -3.29 2.60 -10.33
C SER A 98 -3.95 3.94 -10.65
N VAL A 99 -4.84 4.43 -9.78
CA VAL A 99 -5.53 5.70 -9.96
C VAL A 99 -4.56 6.87 -9.92
N CYS A 100 -3.64 6.89 -8.96
CA CYS A 100 -2.57 7.91 -8.91
C CYS A 100 -1.76 7.91 -10.21
N THR A 101 -1.31 6.74 -10.67
CA THR A 101 -0.53 6.61 -11.91
C THR A 101 -1.28 7.18 -13.11
N LYS A 102 -2.55 6.79 -13.28
CA LYS A 102 -3.39 7.26 -14.39
C LYS A 102 -3.52 8.78 -14.38
N ARG A 103 -3.80 9.37 -13.21
CA ARG A 103 -3.98 10.83 -13.09
C ARG A 103 -2.67 11.57 -13.32
N ILE A 104 -1.60 11.15 -12.67
CA ILE A 104 -0.28 11.80 -12.77
C ILE A 104 0.25 11.71 -14.21
N ARG A 105 0.14 10.56 -14.87
CA ARG A 105 0.59 10.40 -16.26
C ARG A 105 -0.17 11.28 -17.23
N LYS A 106 -1.46 11.48 -16.97
CA LYS A 106 -2.29 12.32 -17.83
C LYS A 106 -1.97 13.81 -17.71
N THR A 107 -1.59 14.30 -16.53
CA THR A 107 -1.59 15.75 -16.26
C THR A 107 -0.24 16.33 -15.90
N ILE A 108 0.73 15.51 -15.43
CA ILE A 108 1.96 16.03 -14.83
C ILE A 108 3.20 15.38 -15.42
N ASN A 109 3.28 14.04 -15.40
CA ASN A 109 4.47 13.30 -15.82
C ASN A 109 4.07 11.98 -16.50
N PRO A 110 4.11 11.89 -17.84
CA PRO A 110 3.76 10.68 -18.59
C PRO A 110 4.61 9.44 -18.24
N ARG A 111 5.79 9.65 -17.69
CA ARG A 111 6.75 8.58 -17.32
C ARG A 111 6.65 8.17 -15.84
N PHE A 112 5.72 8.77 -15.08
CA PHE A 112 5.56 8.44 -13.67
C PHE A 112 5.33 6.94 -13.44
N GLY A 113 6.00 6.38 -12.45
CA GLY A 113 5.81 5.02 -11.98
C GLY A 113 6.10 4.92 -10.48
N TRP A 114 5.41 4.00 -9.83
CA TRP A 114 5.70 3.63 -8.46
C TRP A 114 6.88 2.66 -8.41
N GLN A 115 7.56 2.62 -7.27
CA GLN A 115 8.43 1.50 -6.96
C GLN A 115 7.61 0.20 -6.96
N PRO A 116 8.18 -0.91 -7.49
CA PRO A 116 7.54 -2.22 -7.42
C PRO A 116 7.29 -2.61 -5.96
N LEU A 117 6.20 -3.36 -5.74
CA LEU A 117 5.81 -3.88 -4.43
C LEU A 117 5.47 -2.80 -3.40
N PHE A 118 5.21 -3.21 -2.19
CA PHE A 118 5.10 -2.41 -0.97
C PHE A 118 5.45 -3.31 0.22
N TRP A 119 5.86 -2.69 1.32
CA TRP A 119 6.11 -3.37 2.57
C TRP A 119 4.94 -3.13 3.49
N ASP A 120 4.45 -4.18 4.11
CA ASP A 120 3.37 -4.13 5.08
C ASP A 120 3.76 -4.78 6.40
N HIS A 121 3.10 -4.35 7.46
CA HIS A 121 3.24 -4.88 8.81
C HIS A 121 1.90 -4.84 9.51
N ILE A 122 1.50 -5.97 10.08
CA ILE A 122 0.25 -6.05 10.82
C ILE A 122 0.46 -5.52 12.24
N ILE A 123 -0.23 -4.45 12.58
CA ILE A 123 -0.22 -3.85 13.91
C ILE A 123 -1.21 -4.64 14.79
N ARG A 124 -0.72 -5.25 15.88
CA ARG A 124 -1.52 -6.14 16.72
C ARG A 124 -1.84 -5.59 18.11
N ASN A 125 -1.23 -4.49 18.51
CA ASN A 125 -1.45 -3.88 19.82
C ASN A 125 -1.19 -2.38 19.78
N GLU A 126 -1.75 -1.69 20.76
CA GLU A 126 -1.69 -0.23 20.92
C GLU A 126 -0.25 0.29 20.98
N LYS A 127 0.61 -0.33 21.77
CA LYS A 127 2.03 0.06 21.88
C LYS A 127 2.75 0.06 20.52
N SER A 128 2.46 -0.93 19.69
CA SER A 128 3.01 -0.98 18.32
C SER A 128 2.41 0.09 17.43
N PHE A 129 1.11 0.35 17.58
CA PHE A 129 0.39 1.41 16.87
C PHE A 129 1.02 2.77 17.17
N ASP A 130 1.15 3.15 18.43
CA ASP A 130 1.72 4.43 18.87
C ASP A 130 3.15 4.62 18.36
N ARG A 131 3.96 3.57 18.42
CA ARG A 131 5.34 3.61 17.92
C ARG A 131 5.40 3.87 16.43
N ILE A 132 4.56 3.20 15.64
CA ILE A 132 4.54 3.37 14.19
C ILE A 132 3.95 4.73 13.82
N GLN A 133 2.90 5.16 14.48
CA GLN A 133 2.32 6.49 14.31
C GLN A 133 3.37 7.59 14.55
N LYS A 134 4.07 7.51 15.68
CA LYS A 134 5.15 8.44 16.02
C LYS A 134 6.28 8.41 14.97
N TYR A 135 6.65 7.24 14.50
CA TYR A 135 7.63 7.08 13.42
C TYR A 135 7.19 7.82 12.15
N ILE A 136 5.94 7.68 11.74
CA ILE A 136 5.38 8.34 10.54
C ILE A 136 5.40 9.87 10.71
N LEU A 137 4.94 10.36 11.86
CA LEU A 137 4.92 11.79 12.18
C LEU A 137 6.31 12.44 12.16
N LEU A 138 7.32 11.73 12.66
CA LEU A 138 8.68 12.23 12.76
C LEU A 138 9.51 12.00 11.49
N ASN A 139 8.98 11.26 10.51
CA ASN A 139 9.72 10.92 9.29
C ASN A 139 10.24 12.14 8.53
N PRO A 140 9.46 13.24 8.33
CA PRO A 140 9.96 14.44 7.68
C PRO A 140 11.15 15.09 8.39
N GLN A 141 11.16 15.10 9.72
CA GLN A 141 12.27 15.66 10.51
C GLN A 141 13.53 14.83 10.37
N ASN A 142 13.39 13.53 10.19
CA ASN A 142 14.49 12.59 10.04
C ASN A 142 14.95 12.39 8.58
N TRP A 143 14.33 13.10 7.61
CA TRP A 143 14.59 12.91 6.18
C TRP A 143 16.07 13.02 5.81
N THR A 144 16.80 13.92 6.41
CA THR A 144 18.24 14.11 6.15
C THR A 144 19.09 12.90 6.54
N ARG A 145 18.57 12.05 7.44
CA ARG A 145 19.23 10.82 7.92
C ARG A 145 18.57 9.54 7.37
N ASP A 146 17.55 9.70 6.52
CA ASP A 146 16.83 8.56 5.96
C ASP A 146 17.70 7.84 4.91
N LYS A 147 17.84 6.52 5.06
CA LYS A 147 18.56 5.66 4.10
C LYS A 147 18.00 5.72 2.67
N ASN A 148 16.75 6.12 2.51
CA ASN A 148 16.12 6.31 1.20
C ASN A 148 16.40 7.68 0.60
N ASN A 149 17.08 8.59 1.34
CA ASN A 149 17.47 9.89 0.84
C ASN A 149 18.75 9.78 0.01
N ARG A 150 18.59 9.70 -1.31
CA ARG A 150 19.73 9.57 -2.25
C ARG A 150 20.74 10.72 -2.21
N ASN A 151 20.41 11.84 -1.60
CA ASN A 151 21.33 12.96 -1.44
C ASN A 151 22.35 12.74 -0.32
N MET A 152 22.17 11.74 0.55
CA MET A 152 23.17 11.39 1.58
C MET A 152 24.49 10.93 0.96
N ASP A 153 24.45 10.18 -0.14
CA ASP A 153 25.65 9.65 -0.78
C ASP A 153 26.51 10.75 -1.44
N MET A 154 25.87 11.86 -1.85
CA MET A 154 26.59 12.99 -2.47
C MET A 154 27.28 13.90 -1.45
N ASP A 155 26.76 14.01 -0.24
CA ASP A 155 27.39 14.80 0.83
C ASP A 155 28.56 14.07 1.51
N PHE A 156 28.56 12.74 1.52
CA PHE A 156 29.71 11.94 1.98
C PHE A 156 30.88 12.02 1.00
N ALA A 157 30.60 12.02 -0.31
CA ALA A 157 31.64 12.12 -1.34
C ALA A 157 32.30 13.50 -1.41
N LYS A 158 31.69 14.55 -0.85
CA LYS A 158 32.28 15.91 -0.78
C LYS A 158 33.13 16.15 0.47
N LYS A 159 33.17 15.20 1.41
CA LYS A 159 33.96 15.28 2.66
C LYS A 159 35.22 14.40 2.65
N LEU A 160 35.53 13.74 1.55
CA LEU A 160 36.78 13.03 1.27
C LEU A 160 37.61 13.82 0.24
#